data_6fbd58c6d85b3e8294573bfc064c5e83
#
_entry.id   6fbd58c6d85b3e8294573bfc064c5e83
#
_cell.length_a   1.000
_cell.length_b   1.000
_cell.length_c   1.000
_cell.angle_alpha   90.00
_cell.angle_beta   90.00
_cell.angle_gamma   90.00
#
_symmetry.space_group_name_H-M   'P 1'
#
loop_
_entity.id
_entity.type
_entity.pdbx_description
1 polymer ?
#
loop_
_entity_poly.entity_id
_entity_poly.type
_entity_poly.pdbx_seq_one_letter_code
_entity_poly.pdbx_strand_id
1 'polypeptide(L)'
;LSLLVFSVAGWETVSKAAADATGPAARKAGAALITCLLLVTGILCLVSTAVAGCMPWREAVNRTAPFADVLVELTGVPAVRVLFLVTAFVGAVGVMNSTLYSSAQMLYGLSRFGLVSEKFSALHPKYGTPARCIWFTAAFVVLTPFTGKLLFLPLINIASLATVVMWVMSLAAVLALRKSHPDWRRPVSMPGGRITAVCGIIASVFLAGNLLVPFSPGALDSLEYALAAALAALGLALYHFRDRTLSDAQRAQRILGGREKTP
;
A
#
# COMPACT_ATOMS: atom_id res chain seq x y z
N LEU A 1 -10.92 12.57 0.78
CA LEU A 1 -9.69 12.32 1.55
C LEU A 1 -9.11 10.95 1.24
N SER A 2 -9.92 9.88 1.30
CA SER A 2 -9.52 8.48 1.00
C SER A 2 -8.90 8.33 -0.39
N LEU A 3 -9.47 8.96 -1.42
CA LEU A 3 -8.92 8.98 -2.77
C LEU A 3 -7.52 9.61 -2.83
N LEU A 4 -7.24 10.65 -2.04
CA LEU A 4 -5.91 11.24 -1.96
C LEU A 4 -4.91 10.28 -1.30
N VAL A 5 -5.29 9.63 -0.19
CA VAL A 5 -4.47 8.60 0.46
C VAL A 5 -4.18 7.47 -0.52
N PHE A 6 -5.19 7.00 -1.23
CA PHE A 6 -5.05 5.93 -2.23
C PHE A 6 -4.14 6.33 -3.39
N SER A 7 -4.24 7.58 -3.88
CA SER A 7 -3.43 8.09 -5.00
C SER A 7 -1.94 8.19 -4.66
N VAL A 8 -1.61 8.40 -3.38
CA VAL A 8 -0.23 8.49 -2.90
C VAL A 8 0.28 7.15 -2.37
N ALA A 9 -0.59 6.14 -2.20
CA ALA A 9 -0.20 4.79 -1.79
C ALA A 9 0.50 4.02 -2.93
N GLY A 10 1.21 2.94 -2.58
CA GLY A 10 1.86 2.04 -3.55
C GLY A 10 3.38 2.12 -3.57
N TRP A 11 3.99 3.24 -3.17
CA TRP A 11 5.45 3.37 -3.08
C TRP A 11 6.05 2.46 -1.99
N GLU A 12 5.28 2.03 -1.01
CA GLU A 12 5.69 1.03 -0.02
C GLU A 12 6.02 -0.35 -0.63
N THR A 13 5.60 -0.63 -1.85
CA THR A 13 5.98 -1.83 -2.61
C THR A 13 7.50 -1.91 -2.78
N VAL A 14 8.17 -0.77 -2.98
CA VAL A 14 9.63 -0.70 -3.06
C VAL A 14 10.29 -1.14 -1.76
N SER A 15 9.72 -0.80 -0.60
CA SER A 15 10.27 -1.22 0.70
C SER A 15 10.15 -2.73 0.91
N LYS A 16 9.09 -3.36 0.40
CA LYS A 16 8.89 -4.81 0.44
C LYS A 16 9.87 -5.53 -0.51
N ALA A 17 10.06 -4.99 -1.71
CA ALA A 17 11.04 -5.49 -2.66
C ALA A 17 12.49 -5.29 -2.19
N ALA A 18 12.75 -4.20 -1.46
CA ALA A 18 14.07 -3.92 -0.89
C ALA A 18 14.48 -4.93 0.20
N ALA A 19 13.54 -5.63 0.82
CA ALA A 19 13.82 -6.71 1.76
C ALA A 19 14.51 -7.91 1.08
N ASP A 20 14.24 -8.12 -0.21
CA ASP A 20 14.85 -9.18 -1.03
C ASP A 20 16.12 -8.69 -1.76
N ALA A 21 16.40 -7.37 -1.73
CA ALA A 21 17.56 -6.79 -2.39
C ALA A 21 18.83 -6.99 -1.56
N THR A 22 19.92 -7.34 -2.25
CA THR A 22 21.25 -7.53 -1.64
C THR A 22 22.25 -6.49 -2.17
N GLY A 23 23.29 -6.23 -1.39
CA GLY A 23 24.42 -5.39 -1.81
C GLY A 23 24.08 -3.90 -2.01
N PRO A 24 24.62 -3.25 -3.08
CA PRO A 24 24.47 -1.81 -3.31
C PRO A 24 23.02 -1.36 -3.54
N ALA A 25 22.15 -2.23 -4.07
CA ALA A 25 20.75 -1.94 -4.31
C ALA A 25 20.00 -1.66 -3.01
N ALA A 26 20.23 -2.43 -1.97
CA ALA A 26 19.61 -2.24 -0.65
C ALA A 26 19.97 -0.89 -0.03
N ARG A 27 21.22 -0.41 -0.23
CA ARG A 27 21.67 0.89 0.29
C ARG A 27 21.02 2.07 -0.43
N LYS A 28 20.72 1.93 -1.72
CA LYS A 28 20.11 2.98 -2.54
C LYS A 28 18.57 3.00 -2.45
N ALA A 29 17.95 1.96 -1.93
CA ALA A 29 16.48 1.82 -1.87
C ALA A 29 15.80 3.00 -1.16
N GLY A 30 16.38 3.50 -0.06
CA GLY A 30 15.83 4.66 0.65
C GLY A 30 15.85 5.95 -0.15
N ALA A 31 16.95 6.23 -0.84
CA ALA A 31 17.06 7.41 -1.71
C ALA A 31 16.11 7.28 -2.93
N ALA A 32 16.01 6.10 -3.51
CA ALA A 32 15.08 5.82 -4.61
C ALA A 32 13.62 6.05 -4.18
N LEU A 33 13.23 5.63 -2.98
CA LEU A 33 11.90 5.88 -2.42
C LEU A 33 11.59 7.37 -2.31
N ILE A 34 12.49 8.16 -1.74
CA ILE A 34 12.31 9.61 -1.59
C ILE A 34 12.20 10.27 -2.97
N THR A 35 13.08 9.91 -3.89
CA THR A 35 13.06 10.46 -5.25
C THR A 35 11.76 10.12 -5.97
N CYS A 36 11.30 8.87 -5.92
CA CYS A 36 10.03 8.45 -6.49
C CYS A 36 8.86 9.24 -5.89
N LEU A 37 8.82 9.38 -4.55
CA LEU A 37 7.76 10.11 -3.87
C LEU A 37 7.69 11.58 -4.34
N LEU A 38 8.84 12.25 -4.40
CA LEU A 38 8.90 13.65 -4.83
C LEU A 38 8.50 13.82 -6.31
N LEU A 39 8.96 12.92 -7.19
CA LEU A 39 8.60 12.94 -8.61
C LEU A 39 7.09 12.69 -8.81
N VAL A 40 6.54 11.65 -8.18
CA VAL A 40 5.10 11.32 -8.30
C VAL A 40 4.26 12.46 -7.74
N THR A 41 4.60 13.00 -6.58
CA THR A 41 3.88 14.15 -6.00
C THR A 41 3.96 15.37 -6.90
N GLY A 42 5.14 15.68 -7.44
CA GLY A 42 5.33 16.78 -8.37
C GLY A 42 4.48 16.63 -9.64
N ILE A 43 4.48 15.44 -10.25
CA ILE A 43 3.65 15.15 -11.44
C ILE A 43 2.16 15.27 -11.10
N LEU A 44 1.71 14.70 -9.98
CA LEU A 44 0.30 14.80 -9.57
C LEU A 44 -0.13 16.26 -9.33
N CYS A 45 0.72 17.07 -8.69
CA CYS A 45 0.45 18.49 -8.51
C CYS A 45 0.36 19.24 -9.85
N LEU A 46 1.31 18.99 -10.76
CA LEU A 46 1.31 19.63 -12.08
C LEU A 46 0.06 19.27 -12.88
N VAL A 47 -0.28 17.97 -12.95
CA VAL A 47 -1.44 17.49 -13.71
C VAL A 47 -2.74 18.02 -13.10
N SER A 48 -2.87 17.98 -11.77
CA SER A 48 -4.06 18.50 -11.08
C SER A 48 -4.24 20.01 -11.28
N THR A 49 -3.14 20.77 -11.22
CA THR A 49 -3.17 22.21 -11.47
C THR A 49 -3.53 22.54 -12.93
N ALA A 50 -2.99 21.77 -13.89
CA ALA A 50 -3.32 21.94 -15.30
C ALA A 50 -4.82 21.70 -15.55
N VAL A 51 -5.40 20.65 -15.01
CA VAL A 51 -6.84 20.36 -15.14
C VAL A 51 -7.68 21.44 -14.46
N ALA A 52 -7.30 21.87 -13.26
CA ALA A 52 -8.02 22.93 -12.55
C ALA A 52 -7.95 24.29 -13.26
N GLY A 53 -6.89 24.54 -14.04
CA GLY A 53 -6.74 25.73 -14.87
C GLY A 53 -7.55 25.69 -16.18
N CYS A 54 -7.81 24.51 -16.72
CA CYS A 54 -8.51 24.34 -17.98
C CYS A 54 -10.03 24.13 -17.81
N MET A 55 -10.47 23.64 -16.65
CA MET A 55 -11.87 23.24 -16.45
C MET A 55 -12.34 23.56 -15.02
N PRO A 56 -13.57 24.10 -14.84
CA PRO A 56 -14.15 24.27 -13.51
C PRO A 56 -14.27 22.92 -12.78
N TRP A 57 -13.89 22.87 -11.50
CA TRP A 57 -13.88 21.63 -10.71
C TRP A 57 -15.24 20.90 -10.70
N ARG A 58 -16.36 21.66 -10.71
CA ARG A 58 -17.72 21.13 -10.76
C ARG A 58 -17.99 20.34 -12.04
N GLU A 59 -17.40 20.74 -13.13
CA GLU A 59 -17.50 20.05 -14.41
C GLU A 59 -16.59 18.84 -14.45
N ALA A 60 -15.35 18.97 -13.96
CA ALA A 60 -14.38 17.89 -13.88
C ALA A 60 -14.91 16.67 -13.10
N VAL A 61 -15.62 16.89 -12.00
CA VAL A 61 -16.20 15.82 -11.15
C VAL A 61 -17.27 15.01 -11.90
N ASN A 62 -18.00 15.63 -12.81
CA ASN A 62 -19.08 14.97 -13.57
C ASN A 62 -18.58 14.26 -14.84
N ARG A 63 -17.32 14.47 -15.25
CA ARG A 63 -16.74 13.82 -16.42
C ARG A 63 -16.14 12.46 -16.06
N THR A 64 -16.26 11.50 -16.98
CA THR A 64 -15.72 10.14 -16.79
C THR A 64 -14.19 10.10 -16.88
N ALA A 65 -13.60 10.97 -17.70
CA ALA A 65 -12.15 11.01 -17.92
C ALA A 65 -11.68 12.47 -18.11
N PRO A 66 -11.73 13.31 -17.05
CA PRO A 66 -11.47 14.75 -17.16
C PRO A 66 -10.08 15.07 -17.70
N PHE A 67 -9.07 14.29 -17.37
CA PHE A 67 -7.71 14.48 -17.91
C PHE A 67 -7.63 14.24 -19.42
N ALA A 68 -8.32 13.22 -19.93
CA ALA A 68 -8.36 12.94 -21.36
C ALA A 68 -9.14 14.02 -22.12
N ASP A 69 -10.22 14.53 -21.53
CA ASP A 69 -11.04 15.55 -22.13
C ASP A 69 -10.29 16.89 -22.24
N VAL A 70 -9.57 17.29 -21.19
CA VAL A 70 -8.69 18.49 -21.20
C VAL A 70 -7.61 18.35 -22.28
N LEU A 71 -6.99 17.20 -22.44
CA LEU A 71 -6.00 16.98 -23.48
C LEU A 71 -6.58 17.16 -24.90
N VAL A 72 -7.82 16.71 -25.13
CA VAL A 72 -8.49 16.91 -26.40
C VAL A 72 -8.83 18.40 -26.64
N GLU A 73 -9.29 19.09 -25.60
CA GLU A 73 -9.59 20.54 -25.69
C GLU A 73 -8.32 21.36 -25.98
N LEU A 74 -7.17 21.01 -25.37
CA LEU A 74 -5.91 21.71 -25.58
C LEU A 74 -5.26 21.41 -26.93
N THR A 75 -5.38 20.17 -27.43
CA THR A 75 -4.69 19.77 -28.67
C THR A 75 -5.56 19.85 -29.90
N GLY A 76 -6.88 19.87 -29.74
CA GLY A 76 -7.85 19.80 -30.87
C GLY A 76 -7.86 18.42 -31.55
N VAL A 77 -7.13 17.42 -31.06
CA VAL A 77 -6.95 16.11 -31.70
C VAL A 77 -7.66 15.00 -30.91
N PRO A 78 -8.81 14.47 -31.39
CA PRO A 78 -9.55 13.41 -30.68
C PRO A 78 -8.76 12.12 -30.42
N ALA A 79 -7.78 11.80 -31.29
CA ALA A 79 -6.93 10.62 -31.15
C ALA A 79 -6.11 10.63 -29.85
N VAL A 80 -5.82 11.79 -29.27
CA VAL A 80 -5.09 11.94 -28.01
C VAL A 80 -5.88 11.31 -26.84
N ARG A 81 -7.21 11.36 -26.88
CA ARG A 81 -8.05 10.67 -25.89
C ARG A 81 -7.83 9.16 -25.90
N VAL A 82 -7.77 8.56 -27.08
CA VAL A 82 -7.54 7.11 -27.21
C VAL A 82 -6.15 6.75 -26.70
N LEU A 83 -5.13 7.52 -27.08
CA LEU A 83 -3.77 7.33 -26.62
C LEU A 83 -3.67 7.41 -25.08
N PHE A 84 -4.32 8.41 -24.47
CA PHE A 84 -4.37 8.55 -23.01
C PHE A 84 -5.04 7.34 -22.34
N LEU A 85 -6.20 6.89 -22.86
CA LEU A 85 -6.91 5.74 -22.30
C LEU A 85 -6.12 4.45 -22.43
N VAL A 86 -5.44 4.22 -23.55
CA VAL A 86 -4.55 3.06 -23.73
C VAL A 86 -3.39 3.12 -22.75
N THR A 87 -2.75 4.27 -22.57
CA THR A 87 -1.67 4.45 -21.61
C THR A 87 -2.14 4.22 -20.19
N ALA A 88 -3.31 4.73 -19.82
CA ALA A 88 -3.93 4.52 -18.52
C ALA A 88 -4.24 3.04 -18.28
N PHE A 89 -4.73 2.31 -19.28
CA PHE A 89 -4.98 0.88 -19.20
C PHE A 89 -3.69 0.08 -18.98
N VAL A 90 -2.63 0.36 -19.74
CA VAL A 90 -1.31 -0.29 -19.56
C VAL A 90 -0.75 0.00 -18.18
N GLY A 91 -0.87 1.25 -17.70
CA GLY A 91 -0.48 1.64 -16.35
C GLY A 91 -1.25 0.87 -15.28
N ALA A 92 -2.57 0.72 -15.43
CA ALA A 92 -3.41 -0.04 -14.50
C ALA A 92 -3.00 -1.51 -14.40
N VAL A 93 -2.66 -2.15 -15.53
CA VAL A 93 -2.12 -3.53 -15.53
C VAL A 93 -0.80 -3.62 -14.76
N GLY A 94 0.08 -2.63 -14.92
CA GLY A 94 1.35 -2.56 -14.17
C GLY A 94 1.12 -2.42 -12.66
N VAL A 95 0.20 -1.55 -12.23
CA VAL A 95 -0.17 -1.38 -10.82
C VAL A 95 -0.78 -2.67 -10.26
N MET A 96 -1.68 -3.32 -11.01
CA MET A 96 -2.29 -4.59 -10.59
C MET A 96 -1.23 -5.69 -10.37
N ASN A 97 -0.26 -5.81 -11.26
CA ASN A 97 0.84 -6.77 -11.10
C ASN A 97 1.69 -6.47 -9.86
N SER A 98 2.05 -5.20 -9.64
CA SER A 98 2.85 -4.76 -8.50
C SER A 98 2.14 -4.99 -7.16
N THR A 99 0.83 -4.71 -7.09
CA THR A 99 0.02 -4.93 -5.89
C THR A 99 -0.19 -6.40 -5.60
N LEU A 100 -0.40 -7.22 -6.62
CA LEU A 100 -0.50 -8.68 -6.48
C LEU A 100 0.80 -9.27 -5.91
N TYR A 101 1.95 -8.89 -6.48
CA TYR A 101 3.27 -9.27 -5.97
C TYR A 101 3.45 -8.85 -4.52
N SER A 102 3.21 -7.58 -4.21
CA SER A 102 3.38 -7.01 -2.87
C SER A 102 2.50 -7.71 -1.83
N SER A 103 1.24 -8.01 -2.16
CA SER A 103 0.31 -8.68 -1.26
C SER A 103 0.72 -10.15 -1.03
N ALA A 104 1.15 -10.84 -2.06
CA ALA A 104 1.65 -12.21 -1.95
C ALA A 104 2.92 -12.29 -1.10
N GLN A 105 3.86 -11.36 -1.27
CA GLN A 105 5.08 -11.28 -0.45
C GLN A 105 4.78 -10.96 1.01
N MET A 106 3.79 -10.10 1.28
CA MET A 106 3.37 -9.80 2.64
C MET A 106 2.81 -11.04 3.34
N LEU A 107 1.90 -11.78 2.67
CA LEU A 107 1.33 -13.00 3.20
C LEU A 107 2.39 -14.09 3.42
N TYR A 108 3.33 -14.23 2.48
CA TYR A 108 4.49 -15.11 2.60
C TYR A 108 5.36 -14.75 3.81
N GLY A 109 5.67 -13.45 3.99
CA GLY A 109 6.42 -12.96 5.14
C GLY A 109 5.74 -13.29 6.48
N LEU A 110 4.42 -13.03 6.59
CA LEU A 110 3.64 -13.35 7.77
C LEU A 110 3.68 -14.86 8.09
N SER A 111 3.62 -15.71 7.06
CA SER A 111 3.71 -17.16 7.23
C SER A 111 5.10 -17.61 7.70
N ARG A 112 6.17 -17.03 7.15
CA ARG A 112 7.55 -17.32 7.63
C ARG A 112 7.77 -16.97 9.07
N PHE A 113 7.09 -15.93 9.58
CA PHE A 113 7.16 -15.54 10.98
C PHE A 113 6.18 -16.33 11.88
N GLY A 114 5.44 -17.28 11.31
CA GLY A 114 4.49 -18.10 12.07
C GLY A 114 3.24 -17.34 12.54
N LEU A 115 2.92 -16.19 11.91
CA LEU A 115 1.73 -15.40 12.19
C LEU A 115 0.50 -15.89 11.42
N VAL A 116 0.73 -16.64 10.35
CA VAL A 116 -0.28 -17.30 9.51
C VAL A 116 0.19 -18.73 9.27
N SER A 117 -0.71 -19.61 8.79
CA SER A 117 -0.39 -21.01 8.52
C SER A 117 0.88 -21.20 7.69
N GLU A 118 1.75 -22.11 8.09
CA GLU A 118 3.00 -22.46 7.39
C GLU A 118 2.77 -22.94 5.95
N LYS A 119 1.54 -23.36 5.59
CA LYS A 119 1.20 -23.74 4.23
C LYS A 119 1.49 -22.64 3.20
N PHE A 120 1.47 -21.38 3.62
CA PHE A 120 1.77 -20.22 2.78
C PHE A 120 3.27 -19.95 2.65
N SER A 121 4.14 -20.55 3.46
CA SER A 121 5.59 -20.40 3.38
C SER A 121 6.24 -21.27 2.31
N ALA A 122 5.49 -22.20 1.69
CA ALA A 122 6.01 -23.09 0.68
C ALA A 122 6.26 -22.34 -0.64
N LEU A 123 7.50 -22.45 -1.12
CA LEU A 123 7.90 -21.93 -2.43
C LEU A 123 7.67 -22.97 -3.53
N HIS A 124 7.37 -22.48 -4.73
CA HIS A 124 7.24 -23.35 -5.90
C HIS A 124 8.62 -23.94 -6.28
N PRO A 125 8.75 -25.27 -6.44
CA PRO A 125 10.06 -25.91 -6.61
C PRO A 125 10.84 -25.44 -7.84
N LYS A 126 10.14 -25.08 -8.93
CA LYS A 126 10.78 -24.62 -10.18
C LYS A 126 11.07 -23.11 -10.21
N TYR A 127 10.18 -22.29 -9.64
CA TYR A 127 10.23 -20.83 -9.80
C TYR A 127 10.67 -20.08 -8.53
N GLY A 128 10.78 -20.77 -7.40
CA GLY A 128 11.12 -20.14 -6.12
C GLY A 128 10.11 -19.08 -5.64
N THR A 129 8.90 -19.05 -6.20
CA THR A 129 7.85 -18.08 -5.88
C THR A 129 6.84 -18.64 -4.88
N PRO A 130 6.21 -17.83 -4.01
CA PRO A 130 5.19 -18.28 -3.07
C PRO A 130 3.84 -18.48 -3.78
N ALA A 131 3.74 -19.52 -4.62
CA ALA A 131 2.60 -19.74 -5.49
C ALA A 131 1.24 -19.78 -4.76
N ARG A 132 1.19 -20.38 -3.56
CA ARG A 132 -0.04 -20.42 -2.76
C ARG A 132 -0.51 -19.03 -2.32
N CYS A 133 0.43 -18.15 -1.97
CA CYS A 133 0.11 -16.76 -1.64
C CYS A 133 -0.41 -16.00 -2.87
N ILE A 134 0.23 -16.22 -4.03
CA ILE A 134 -0.18 -15.58 -5.29
C ILE A 134 -1.60 -16.02 -5.66
N TRP A 135 -1.90 -17.33 -5.64
CA TRP A 135 -3.25 -17.81 -5.94
C TRP A 135 -4.30 -17.30 -4.96
N PHE A 136 -3.98 -17.26 -3.67
CA PHE A 136 -4.88 -16.74 -2.64
C PHE A 136 -5.21 -15.27 -2.89
N THR A 137 -4.21 -14.43 -3.11
CA THR A 137 -4.42 -12.99 -3.39
C THR A 137 -5.09 -12.76 -4.75
N ALA A 138 -4.73 -13.54 -5.78
CA ALA A 138 -5.34 -13.47 -7.11
C ALA A 138 -6.84 -13.79 -7.08
N ALA A 139 -7.28 -14.73 -6.23
CA ALA A 139 -8.70 -15.03 -6.09
C ALA A 139 -9.52 -13.80 -5.68
N PHE A 140 -9.03 -12.98 -4.74
CA PHE A 140 -9.69 -11.73 -4.37
C PHE A 140 -9.69 -10.72 -5.52
N VAL A 141 -8.57 -10.59 -6.25
CA VAL A 141 -8.48 -9.68 -7.40
C VAL A 141 -9.48 -10.06 -8.49
N VAL A 142 -9.62 -11.35 -8.79
CA VAL A 142 -10.56 -11.86 -9.81
C VAL A 142 -12.02 -11.70 -9.36
N LEU A 143 -12.31 -11.84 -8.08
CA LEU A 143 -13.68 -11.69 -7.56
C LEU A 143 -14.15 -10.23 -7.52
N THR A 144 -13.24 -9.28 -7.34
CA THR A 144 -13.60 -7.85 -7.20
C THR A 144 -14.40 -7.28 -8.38
N PRO A 145 -14.10 -7.52 -9.67
CA PRO A 145 -14.90 -6.98 -10.79
C PRO A 145 -16.35 -7.44 -10.81
N PHE A 146 -16.65 -8.63 -10.27
CA PHE A 146 -18.02 -9.15 -10.21
C PHE A 146 -18.91 -8.40 -9.21
N THR A 147 -18.33 -7.62 -8.32
CA THR A 147 -19.07 -6.79 -7.36
C THR A 147 -19.61 -5.50 -8.00
N GLY A 148 -19.18 -5.17 -9.21
CA GLY A 148 -19.61 -3.99 -9.95
C GLY A 148 -19.19 -2.67 -9.32
N LYS A 149 -19.88 -1.59 -9.74
CA LYS A 149 -19.59 -0.23 -9.27
C LYS A 149 -19.95 -0.01 -7.79
N LEU A 150 -20.81 -0.85 -7.23
CA LEU A 150 -21.33 -0.70 -5.86
C LEU A 150 -20.24 -0.75 -4.81
N LEU A 151 -19.27 -1.66 -4.94
CA LEU A 151 -18.18 -1.83 -3.98
C LEU A 151 -16.89 -1.09 -4.35
N PHE A 152 -16.84 -0.40 -5.48
CA PHE A 152 -15.60 0.25 -5.93
C PHE A 152 -15.11 1.33 -4.95
N LEU A 153 -15.96 2.30 -4.60
CA LEU A 153 -15.61 3.34 -3.63
C LEU A 153 -15.44 2.78 -2.20
N PRO A 154 -16.35 1.93 -1.69
CA PRO A 154 -16.15 1.25 -0.41
C PRO A 154 -14.81 0.53 -0.28
N LEU A 155 -14.39 -0.21 -1.29
CA LEU A 155 -13.09 -0.90 -1.25
C LEU A 155 -11.91 0.07 -1.21
N ILE A 156 -11.97 1.19 -1.93
CA ILE A 156 -10.93 2.24 -1.87
C ILE A 156 -10.87 2.86 -0.47
N ASN A 157 -12.03 3.16 0.13
CA ASN A 157 -12.09 3.76 1.45
C ASN A 157 -11.49 2.83 2.53
N ILE A 158 -11.83 1.53 2.47
CA ILE A 158 -11.29 0.53 3.38
C ILE A 158 -9.79 0.30 3.14
N ALA A 159 -9.34 0.25 1.88
CA ALA A 159 -7.93 0.15 1.55
C ALA A 159 -7.13 1.35 2.08
N SER A 160 -7.70 2.55 2.00
CA SER A 160 -7.11 3.77 2.55
C SER A 160 -7.01 3.72 4.07
N LEU A 161 -8.07 3.26 4.75
CA LEU A 161 -8.05 3.05 6.20
C LEU A 161 -6.95 2.05 6.60
N ALA A 162 -6.90 0.89 5.94
CA ALA A 162 -5.89 -0.13 6.20
C ALA A 162 -4.46 0.40 5.98
N THR A 163 -4.26 1.20 4.94
CA THR A 163 -2.96 1.84 4.62
C THR A 163 -2.55 2.83 5.74
N VAL A 164 -3.47 3.67 6.19
CA VAL A 164 -3.20 4.62 7.27
C VAL A 164 -2.87 3.91 8.58
N VAL A 165 -3.61 2.85 8.93
CA VAL A 165 -3.31 2.00 10.10
C VAL A 165 -1.92 1.38 9.97
N MET A 166 -1.57 0.87 8.81
CA MET A 166 -0.23 0.33 8.53
C MET A 166 0.87 1.39 8.73
N TRP A 167 0.64 2.64 8.32
CA TRP A 167 1.60 3.73 8.54
C TRP A 167 1.79 4.03 10.03
N VAL A 168 0.71 4.10 10.82
CA VAL A 168 0.79 4.29 12.28
C VAL A 168 1.62 3.18 12.92
N MET A 169 1.31 1.91 12.60
CA MET A 169 2.01 0.75 13.16
C MET A 169 3.49 0.72 12.75
N SER A 170 3.80 1.05 11.50
CA SER A 170 5.17 1.10 10.99
C SER A 170 6.00 2.18 11.69
N LEU A 171 5.44 3.38 11.85
CA LEU A 171 6.13 4.48 12.54
C LEU A 171 6.28 4.22 14.04
N ALA A 172 5.28 3.62 14.68
CA ALA A 172 5.36 3.19 16.07
C ALA A 172 6.46 2.12 16.25
N ALA A 173 6.53 1.14 15.33
CA ALA A 173 7.58 0.12 15.33
C ALA A 173 8.98 0.76 15.18
N VAL A 174 9.15 1.76 14.31
CA VAL A 174 10.42 2.50 14.17
C VAL A 174 10.82 3.15 15.49
N LEU A 175 9.88 3.80 16.20
CA LEU A 175 10.17 4.42 17.50
C LEU A 175 10.53 3.39 18.56
N ALA A 176 9.79 2.28 18.64
CA ALA A 176 10.04 1.20 19.57
C ALA A 176 11.41 0.55 19.33
N LEU A 177 11.75 0.23 18.07
CA LEU A 177 13.03 -0.39 17.71
C LEU A 177 14.23 0.55 17.92
N ARG A 178 14.02 1.86 17.80
CA ARG A 178 15.08 2.84 18.15
C ARG A 178 15.37 2.88 19.63
N LYS A 179 14.38 2.61 20.48
CA LYS A 179 14.53 2.56 21.93
C LYS A 179 15.13 1.23 22.39
N SER A 180 14.64 0.11 21.86
CA SER A 180 15.06 -1.23 22.29
C SER A 180 16.40 -1.67 21.71
N HIS A 181 16.76 -1.20 20.51
CA HIS A 181 17.99 -1.59 19.81
C HIS A 181 18.71 -0.36 19.24
N PRO A 182 19.32 0.49 20.10
CA PRO A 182 20.01 1.70 19.68
C PRO A 182 21.23 1.42 18.79
N ASP A 183 21.93 0.30 19.03
CA ASP A 183 23.19 -0.07 18.38
C ASP A 183 23.02 -0.66 16.96
N TRP A 184 21.79 -0.90 16.53
CA TRP A 184 21.55 -1.45 15.19
C TRP A 184 21.99 -0.49 14.10
N ARG A 185 22.85 -0.98 13.20
CA ARG A 185 23.29 -0.23 12.02
C ARG A 185 22.11 0.06 11.12
N ARG A 186 21.84 1.33 10.85
CA ARG A 186 20.76 1.80 9.98
C ARG A 186 21.37 2.41 8.72
N PRO A 187 21.27 1.71 7.57
CA PRO A 187 21.86 2.20 6.31
C PRO A 187 21.17 3.47 5.79
N VAL A 188 19.91 3.68 6.17
CA VAL A 188 19.14 4.90 5.84
C VAL A 188 18.65 5.55 7.12
N SER A 189 19.01 6.81 7.31
CA SER A 189 18.51 7.63 8.42
C SER A 189 17.28 8.43 7.98
N MET A 190 16.25 8.43 8.81
CA MET A 190 15.08 9.27 8.58
C MET A 190 15.45 10.73 8.86
N PRO A 191 15.26 11.66 7.91
CA PRO A 191 15.47 13.10 8.16
C PRO A 191 14.59 13.56 9.33
N GLY A 192 15.13 14.39 10.25
CA GLY A 192 14.40 14.82 11.45
C GLY A 192 14.18 13.73 12.52
N GLY A 193 14.59 12.50 12.25
CA GLY A 193 14.68 11.43 13.23
C GLY A 193 13.36 11.12 13.95
N ARG A 194 13.33 11.33 15.28
CA ARG A 194 12.15 11.04 16.12
C ARG A 194 10.99 12.02 15.86
N ILE A 195 11.29 13.28 15.56
CA ILE A 195 10.26 14.31 15.34
C ILE A 195 9.43 13.95 14.12
N THR A 196 10.06 13.62 13.00
CA THR A 196 9.37 13.21 11.76
C THR A 196 8.48 11.99 11.97
N ALA A 197 8.93 11.00 12.75
CA ALA A 197 8.12 9.83 13.06
C ALA A 197 6.88 10.19 13.90
N VAL A 198 7.03 11.05 14.91
CA VAL A 198 5.90 11.51 15.74
C VAL A 198 4.91 12.34 14.93
N CYS A 199 5.39 13.29 14.12
CA CYS A 199 4.54 14.06 13.21
C CYS A 199 3.78 13.16 12.23
N GLY A 200 4.46 12.14 11.69
CA GLY A 200 3.83 11.15 10.81
C GLY A 200 2.72 10.35 11.52
N ILE A 201 2.93 9.95 12.77
CA ILE A 201 1.90 9.28 13.58
C ILE A 201 0.70 10.21 13.79
N ILE A 202 0.93 11.46 14.20
CA ILE A 202 -0.14 12.43 14.43
C ILE A 202 -0.96 12.64 13.15
N ALA A 203 -0.29 12.87 12.03
CA ALA A 203 -0.95 13.03 10.73
C ALA A 203 -1.76 11.78 10.34
N SER A 204 -1.19 10.59 10.52
CA SER A 204 -1.87 9.33 10.21
C SER A 204 -3.07 9.08 11.14
N VAL A 205 -2.96 9.37 12.43
CA VAL A 205 -4.08 9.27 13.38
C VAL A 205 -5.19 10.27 13.02
N PHE A 206 -4.83 11.50 12.63
CA PHE A 206 -5.79 12.47 12.13
C PHE A 206 -6.54 11.97 10.88
N LEU A 207 -5.82 11.38 9.91
CA LEU A 207 -6.42 10.79 8.72
C LEU A 207 -7.34 9.61 9.07
N ALA A 208 -6.91 8.71 9.96
CA ALA A 208 -7.73 7.61 10.44
C ALA A 208 -9.00 8.11 11.16
N GLY A 209 -8.86 9.14 11.99
CA GLY A 209 -9.98 9.77 12.68
C GLY A 209 -11.01 10.34 11.71
N ASN A 210 -10.58 10.98 10.63
CA ASN A 210 -11.50 11.47 9.58
C ASN A 210 -12.26 10.35 8.85
N LEU A 211 -11.70 9.15 8.77
CA LEU A 211 -12.38 8.00 8.16
C LEU A 211 -13.30 7.28 9.16
N LEU A 212 -12.90 7.21 10.43
CA LEU A 212 -13.60 6.41 11.45
C LEU A 212 -14.64 7.18 12.23
N VAL A 213 -14.53 8.52 12.37
CA VAL A 213 -15.47 9.28 13.18
C VAL A 213 -16.73 9.55 12.37
N PRO A 214 -17.90 9.03 12.77
CA PRO A 214 -19.19 9.39 12.18
C PRO A 214 -19.35 10.92 12.21
N PHE A 215 -19.99 11.49 11.19
CA PHE A 215 -20.18 12.92 10.98
C PHE A 215 -18.96 13.69 10.43
N SER A 216 -17.82 13.07 10.23
CA SER A 216 -16.73 13.69 9.47
C SER A 216 -17.04 13.67 7.96
N PRO A 217 -16.54 14.65 7.20
CA PRO A 217 -16.76 14.69 5.74
C PRO A 217 -16.20 13.49 4.95
N GLY A 218 -15.36 12.68 5.60
CA GLY A 218 -14.75 11.49 5.01
C GLY A 218 -15.13 10.20 5.71
N ALA A 219 -16.15 10.23 6.60
CA ALA A 219 -16.56 9.06 7.37
C ALA A 219 -16.99 7.91 6.48
N LEU A 220 -16.71 6.70 6.95
CA LEU A 220 -17.16 5.47 6.30
C LEU A 220 -18.68 5.32 6.43
N ASP A 221 -19.30 4.75 5.41
CA ASP A 221 -20.70 4.36 5.42
C ASP A 221 -20.90 3.04 6.19
N SER A 222 -22.15 2.72 6.54
CA SER A 222 -22.51 1.49 7.26
C SER A 222 -22.04 0.21 6.55
N LEU A 223 -22.10 0.18 5.21
CA LEU A 223 -21.57 -0.91 4.39
C LEU A 223 -20.05 -1.02 4.53
N GLU A 224 -19.35 0.10 4.55
CA GLU A 224 -17.90 0.15 4.67
C GLU A 224 -17.42 -0.31 6.05
N TYR A 225 -18.13 0.07 7.11
CA TYR A 225 -17.86 -0.48 8.45
C TYR A 225 -18.05 -2.00 8.50
N ALA A 226 -19.13 -2.52 7.89
CA ALA A 226 -19.38 -3.96 7.84
C ALA A 226 -18.28 -4.70 7.07
N LEU A 227 -17.85 -4.16 5.93
CA LEU A 227 -16.75 -4.72 5.13
C LEU A 227 -15.41 -4.65 5.87
N ALA A 228 -15.12 -3.54 6.54
CA ALA A 228 -13.92 -3.41 7.36
C ALA A 228 -13.90 -4.43 8.51
N ALA A 229 -15.04 -4.64 9.17
CA ALA A 229 -15.20 -5.66 10.20
C ALA A 229 -15.03 -7.08 9.63
N ALA A 230 -15.58 -7.36 8.45
CA ALA A 230 -15.41 -8.65 7.78
C ALA A 230 -13.94 -8.93 7.42
N LEU A 231 -13.20 -7.93 6.92
CA LEU A 231 -11.77 -8.05 6.64
C LEU A 231 -10.94 -8.23 7.92
N ALA A 232 -11.30 -7.52 9.00
CA ALA A 232 -10.66 -7.72 10.30
C ALA A 232 -10.92 -9.14 10.84
N ALA A 233 -12.15 -9.63 10.71
CA ALA A 233 -12.49 -11.00 11.08
C ALA A 233 -11.73 -12.04 10.25
N LEU A 234 -11.56 -11.81 8.95
CA LEU A 234 -10.72 -12.65 8.09
C LEU A 234 -9.27 -12.66 8.56
N GLY A 235 -8.71 -11.48 8.90
CA GLY A 235 -7.37 -11.38 9.46
C GLY A 235 -7.21 -12.13 10.76
N LEU A 236 -8.19 -12.03 11.69
CA LEU A 236 -8.22 -12.78 12.94
C LEU A 236 -8.35 -14.28 12.70
N ALA A 237 -9.16 -14.70 11.74
CA ALA A 237 -9.27 -16.11 11.35
C ALA A 237 -7.93 -16.66 10.84
N LEU A 238 -7.27 -15.93 9.93
CA LEU A 238 -5.94 -16.32 9.46
C LEU A 238 -4.92 -16.40 10.60
N TYR A 239 -5.00 -15.48 11.56
CA TYR A 239 -4.15 -15.51 12.76
C TYR A 239 -4.52 -16.67 13.71
N HIS A 240 -5.81 -17.04 13.81
CA HIS A 240 -6.24 -18.19 14.60
C HIS A 240 -5.68 -19.52 14.07
N PHE A 241 -5.59 -19.65 12.75
CA PHE A 241 -4.97 -20.80 12.09
C PHE A 241 -3.43 -20.72 12.01
N ARG A 242 -2.82 -19.83 12.80
CA ARG A 242 -1.36 -19.77 12.94
C ARG A 242 -0.80 -21.06 13.50
N ASP A 243 0.48 -21.28 13.26
CA ASP A 243 1.19 -22.38 13.91
C ASP A 243 1.32 -22.13 15.42
N ARG A 244 0.65 -22.98 16.19
CA ARG A 244 0.62 -22.91 17.67
C ARG A 244 1.84 -23.57 18.32
N THR A 245 2.66 -24.29 17.57
CA THR A 245 3.87 -24.96 18.09
C THR A 245 4.98 -23.96 18.39
N LEU A 246 4.95 -22.78 17.77
CA LEU A 246 5.92 -21.73 18.01
C LEU A 246 5.52 -20.84 19.19
N SER A 247 6.44 -20.70 20.14
CA SER A 247 6.29 -19.71 21.22
C SER A 247 6.49 -18.27 20.69
N ASP A 248 5.95 -17.27 21.39
CA ASP A 248 6.09 -15.88 20.99
C ASP A 248 7.56 -15.43 21.00
N ALA A 249 8.40 -16.00 21.92
CA ALA A 249 9.83 -15.78 21.93
C ALA A 249 10.52 -16.34 20.68
N GLN A 250 10.13 -17.52 20.20
CA GLN A 250 10.66 -18.10 18.96
C GLN A 250 10.23 -17.31 17.72
N ARG A 251 9.01 -16.78 17.71
CA ARG A 251 8.54 -15.87 16.64
C ARG A 251 9.36 -14.59 16.61
N ALA A 252 9.54 -13.97 17.78
CA ALA A 252 10.39 -12.79 17.92
C ALA A 252 11.83 -13.07 17.43
N GLN A 253 12.38 -14.22 17.78
CA GLN A 253 13.70 -14.64 17.34
C GLN A 253 13.78 -14.89 15.83
N ARG A 254 12.76 -15.47 15.19
CA ARG A 254 12.68 -15.61 13.73
C ARG A 254 12.63 -14.24 13.03
N ILE A 255 11.91 -13.27 13.61
CA ILE A 255 11.81 -11.89 13.07
C ILE A 255 13.16 -11.17 13.21
N LEU A 256 13.82 -11.30 14.36
CA LEU A 256 15.07 -10.61 14.68
C LEU A 256 16.29 -11.33 14.12
N GLY A 257 16.33 -12.66 14.20
CA GLY A 257 17.47 -13.49 13.79
C GLY A 257 17.67 -13.60 12.26
N GLY A 258 16.68 -13.24 11.46
CA GLY A 258 16.84 -13.11 10.01
C GLY A 258 17.83 -12.01 9.60
N ARG A 259 18.22 -11.11 10.51
CA ARG A 259 19.18 -10.03 10.29
C ARG A 259 20.64 -10.37 10.63
N GLU A 260 20.88 -11.41 11.45
CA GLU A 260 22.25 -11.81 11.78
C GLU A 260 22.96 -12.60 10.66
N LYS A 261 22.23 -13.04 9.63
CA LYS A 261 22.78 -13.85 8.52
C LYS A 261 23.07 -13.08 7.25
N THR A 262 22.97 -11.75 7.23
CA THR A 262 23.45 -10.94 6.10
C THR A 262 24.76 -10.28 6.49
N PRO A 263 25.90 -10.75 5.92
CA PRO A 263 27.22 -10.14 6.13
C PRO A 263 27.29 -8.72 5.57
#